data_dfbc473e72491227f6fcaa3540648e40
#
_entry.id   dfbc473e72491227f6fcaa3540648e40
#
_cell.length_a   1.000
_cell.length_b   1.000
_cell.length_c   1.000
_cell.angle_alpha   90.00
_cell.angle_beta   90.00
_cell.angle_gamma   90.00
#
_symmetry.space_group_name_H-M   'P 1'
#
loop_
_entity.id
_entity.type
_entity.pdbx_description
1 polymer ?
#
loop_
_entity_poly.entity_id
_entity_poly.type
_entity_poly.pdbx_seq_one_letter_code
_entity_poly.pdbx_strand_id
1 'polypeptide(L)' 'MEAEIRLSYDNEREAEAVAKAVSPDNVEVPQGLHIETVRSGSEVYTKVECKTRLQTLIATLDDLLACVSVAEKTFNVAKK' A
#
# COMPACT_ATOMS: atom_id res chain seq x y z
N MET A 1 15.52 -1.75 -8.85
CA MET A 1 15.29 -0.89 -7.67
C MET A 1 14.16 -1.46 -6.85
N GLU A 2 14.28 -1.36 -5.54
CA GLU A 2 13.27 -1.86 -4.62
C GLU A 2 12.93 -0.79 -3.58
N ALA A 3 11.68 -0.79 -3.13
CA ALA A 3 11.24 0.04 -2.03
C ALA A 3 10.32 -0.78 -1.13
N GLU A 4 10.31 -0.46 0.15
CA GLU A 4 9.48 -1.13 1.13
C GLU A 4 8.75 -0.10 1.96
N ILE A 5 7.47 -0.38 2.23
CA ILE A 5 6.64 0.46 3.09
C ILE A 5 6.13 -0.42 4.21
N ARG A 6 6.36 0.01 5.45
CA ARG A 6 5.83 -0.69 6.62
C ARG A 6 4.95 0.26 7.40
N LEU A 7 3.74 -0.18 7.67
CA LEU A 7 2.75 0.61 8.40
C LEU A 7 2.26 -0.20 9.59
N SER A 8 2.12 0.47 10.73
CA SER A 8 1.62 -0.15 11.95
C SER A 8 0.35 0.57 12.41
N TYR A 9 -0.65 -0.19 12.82
CA TYR A 9 -1.92 0.34 13.26
C TYR A 9 -2.28 -0.19 14.64
N ASP A 10 -3.27 0.42 15.28
CA ASP A 10 -3.70 0.03 16.62
C ASP A 10 -4.65 -1.18 16.60
N ASN A 11 -5.26 -1.47 15.44
CA ASN A 11 -6.15 -2.61 15.34
C ASN A 11 -6.02 -3.29 13.97
N GLU A 12 -6.41 -4.57 13.96
CA GLU A 12 -6.28 -5.39 12.75
C GLU A 12 -7.24 -4.99 11.64
N ARG A 13 -8.40 -4.44 11.99
CA ARG A 13 -9.39 -4.02 10.99
C ARG A 13 -8.88 -2.90 10.12
N GLU A 14 -8.22 -1.93 10.74
CA GLU A 14 -7.61 -0.83 9.99
C GLU A 14 -6.49 -1.34 9.10
N ALA A 15 -5.63 -2.21 9.64
CA ALA A 15 -4.55 -2.82 8.87
C ALA A 15 -5.10 -3.59 7.67
N GLU A 16 -6.17 -4.35 7.87
CA GLU A 16 -6.81 -5.10 6.80
C GLU A 16 -7.35 -4.17 5.71
N ALA A 17 -8.02 -3.09 6.10
CA ALA A 17 -8.56 -2.12 5.14
C ALA A 17 -7.45 -1.49 4.31
N VAL A 18 -6.35 -1.10 4.94
CA VAL A 18 -5.21 -0.52 4.25
C VAL A 18 -4.54 -1.55 3.34
N ALA A 19 -4.35 -2.79 3.82
CA ALA A 19 -3.74 -3.84 3.01
C ALA A 19 -4.54 -4.11 1.74
N LYS A 20 -5.87 -4.13 1.84
CA LYS A 20 -6.71 -4.32 0.67
C LYS A 20 -6.60 -3.16 -0.30
N ALA A 21 -6.50 -1.93 0.22
CA ALA A 21 -6.39 -0.74 -0.61
C ALA A 21 -5.10 -0.71 -1.44
N VAL A 22 -4.01 -1.24 -0.89
CA VAL A 22 -2.71 -1.24 -1.59
C VAL A 22 -2.38 -2.57 -2.25
N SER A 23 -3.33 -3.51 -2.25
CA SER A 23 -3.14 -4.80 -2.91
C SER A 23 -3.03 -4.60 -4.43
N PRO A 24 -2.21 -5.43 -5.12
CA PRO A 24 -2.15 -5.36 -6.59
C PRO A 24 -3.50 -5.55 -7.28
N ASP A 25 -4.46 -6.17 -6.61
CA ASP A 25 -5.81 -6.33 -7.16
C ASP A 25 -6.57 -5.01 -7.28
N ASN A 26 -6.20 -4.03 -6.46
CA ASN A 26 -6.90 -2.75 -6.39
C ASN A 26 -6.06 -1.57 -6.91
N VAL A 27 -4.79 -1.82 -7.23
CA VAL A 27 -3.87 -0.80 -7.71
C VAL A 27 -3.42 -1.17 -9.10
N GLU A 28 -3.52 -0.23 -10.03
CA GLU A 28 -3.01 -0.45 -11.37
C GLU A 28 -1.49 -0.49 -11.32
N VAL A 29 -0.92 -1.61 -11.77
CA VAL A 29 0.52 -1.83 -11.71
C VAL A 29 1.13 -1.61 -13.09
N PRO A 30 2.00 -0.60 -13.25
CA PRO A 30 2.67 -0.37 -14.52
C PRO A 30 3.55 -1.55 -14.92
N GLN A 31 3.80 -1.67 -16.22
CA GLN A 31 4.68 -2.70 -16.73
C GLN A 31 6.09 -2.50 -16.16
N GLY A 32 6.73 -3.60 -15.75
CA GLY A 32 8.05 -3.55 -15.17
C GLY A 32 8.07 -3.36 -13.65
N LEU A 33 6.88 -3.28 -13.04
CA LEU A 33 6.75 -3.19 -11.60
C LEU A 33 6.14 -4.45 -11.02
N HIS A 34 6.56 -4.79 -9.81
CA HIS A 34 5.98 -5.88 -9.04
C HIS A 34 5.69 -5.36 -7.63
N ILE A 35 4.47 -5.57 -7.17
CA ILE A 35 4.03 -5.13 -5.85
C ILE A 35 3.56 -6.34 -5.06
N GLU A 36 4.05 -6.48 -3.84
CA GLU A 36 3.60 -7.50 -2.90
C GLU A 36 3.17 -6.83 -1.62
N THR A 37 2.00 -7.20 -1.12
CA THR A 37 1.46 -6.67 0.13
C THR A 37 1.13 -7.83 1.06
N VAL A 38 1.63 -7.74 2.30
CA VAL A 38 1.39 -8.74 3.33
C VAL A 38 0.89 -8.01 4.57
N ARG A 39 -0.14 -8.57 5.20
CA ARG A 39 -0.62 -8.09 6.48
C ARG A 39 -0.26 -9.13 7.55
N SER A 40 0.31 -8.66 8.65
CA SER A 40 0.61 -9.49 9.80
C SER A 40 0.03 -8.82 11.04
N GLY A 41 -1.09 -9.34 11.55
CA GLY A 41 -1.78 -8.72 12.66
C GLY A 41 -2.22 -7.30 12.31
N SER A 42 -1.71 -6.31 13.04
CA SER A 42 -2.02 -4.91 12.81
C SER A 42 -0.97 -4.18 11.99
N GLU A 43 -0.05 -4.91 11.37
CA GLU A 43 0.98 -4.33 10.52
C GLU A 43 0.71 -4.63 9.06
N VAL A 44 1.04 -3.66 8.19
CA VAL A 44 0.96 -3.83 6.74
C VAL A 44 2.35 -3.60 6.17
N TYR A 45 2.79 -4.52 5.34
CA TYR A 45 4.09 -4.47 4.70
C TYR A 45 3.89 -4.56 3.19
N THR A 46 4.42 -3.59 2.47
CA THR A 46 4.35 -3.58 1.01
C THR A 46 5.75 -3.44 0.44
N LYS A 47 6.07 -4.33 -0.49
CA LYS A 47 7.34 -4.31 -1.21
C LYS A 47 7.07 -3.99 -2.66
N VAL A 48 7.83 -3.06 -3.23
CA VAL A 48 7.72 -2.66 -4.62
C VAL A 48 9.06 -2.89 -5.29
N GLU A 49 9.06 -3.69 -6.36
CA GLU A 49 10.24 -3.89 -7.19
C GLU A 49 10.03 -3.20 -8.53
N CYS A 50 11.01 -2.43 -8.95
CA CYS A 50 10.94 -1.70 -10.21
C CYS A 50 12.16 -2.04 -11.07
N LYS A 51 11.93 -2.49 -12.30
CA LYS A 51 13.00 -2.82 -13.24
C LYS A 51 13.22 -1.72 -14.27
N THR A 52 12.46 -0.64 -14.18
CA THR A 52 12.52 0.45 -15.15
C THR A 52 13.12 1.71 -14.52
N ARG A 53 12.43 2.83 -14.59
CA ARG A 53 12.96 4.11 -14.17
C ARG A 53 12.66 4.42 -12.71
N LEU A 54 13.57 5.16 -12.07
CA LEU A 54 13.35 5.67 -10.72
C LEU A 54 12.06 6.50 -10.65
N GLN A 55 11.78 7.27 -11.69
CA GLN A 55 10.56 8.09 -11.74
C GLN A 55 9.29 7.26 -11.65
N THR A 56 9.29 6.08 -12.30
CA THR A 56 8.15 5.17 -12.24
C THR A 56 7.97 4.63 -10.82
N LEU A 57 9.07 4.30 -10.15
CA LEU A 57 9.02 3.84 -8.77
C LEU A 57 8.45 4.92 -7.85
N ILE A 58 8.94 6.16 -7.99
CA ILE A 58 8.47 7.28 -7.17
C ILE A 58 6.98 7.52 -7.39
N ALA A 59 6.54 7.53 -8.65
CA ALA A 59 5.13 7.74 -8.95
C ALA A 59 4.25 6.65 -8.35
N THR A 60 4.71 5.40 -8.40
CA THR A 60 3.99 4.28 -7.82
C THR A 60 3.90 4.39 -6.30
N LEU A 61 4.99 4.79 -5.65
CA LEU A 61 5.00 4.99 -4.21
C LEU A 61 4.03 6.11 -3.81
N ASP A 62 3.99 7.19 -4.58
CA ASP A 62 3.05 8.28 -4.34
C ASP A 62 1.60 7.79 -4.45
N ASP A 63 1.30 6.99 -5.45
CA ASP A 63 -0.03 6.41 -5.64
C ASP A 63 -0.41 5.48 -4.48
N LEU A 64 0.52 4.64 -4.04
CA LEU A 64 0.29 3.75 -2.91
C LEU A 64 0.01 4.52 -1.63
N LEU A 65 0.79 5.57 -1.37
CA LEU A 65 0.59 6.39 -0.18
C LEU A 65 -0.74 7.14 -0.24
N ALA A 66 -1.18 7.56 -1.42
CA ALA A 66 -2.48 8.17 -1.60
C ALA A 66 -3.59 7.16 -1.27
N CYS A 67 -3.46 5.92 -1.72
CA CYS A 67 -4.41 4.85 -1.41
C CYS A 67 -4.46 4.58 0.09
N VAL A 68 -3.31 4.55 0.76
CA VAL A 68 -3.23 4.38 2.21
C VAL A 68 -3.99 5.51 2.91
N SER A 69 -3.75 6.74 2.50
CA SER A 69 -4.39 7.91 3.11
C SER A 69 -5.91 7.84 2.98
N VAL A 70 -6.41 7.49 1.81
CA VAL A 70 -7.85 7.35 1.57
C VAL A 70 -8.44 6.23 2.43
N ALA A 71 -7.75 5.09 2.50
CA ALA A 71 -8.22 3.95 3.30
C ALA A 71 -8.29 4.31 4.78
N GLU A 72 -7.29 5.01 5.29
CA GLU A 72 -7.27 5.44 6.68
C GLU A 72 -8.41 6.41 7.00
N LYS A 73 -8.65 7.36 6.12
CA LYS A 73 -9.74 8.32 6.30
C LYS A 73 -11.10 7.64 6.25
N THR A 74 -11.28 6.73 5.30
CA THR A 74 -12.54 5.99 5.16
C THR A 74 -12.80 5.13 6.38
N PHE A 75 -11.76 4.46 6.90
CA PHE A 75 -11.89 3.65 8.09
C PHE A 75 -12.30 4.50 9.30
N ASN A 76 -11.66 5.65 9.48
CA ASN A 76 -11.96 6.54 10.61
C ASN A 76 -13.38 7.08 10.56
N VAL A 77 -13.89 7.38 9.37
CA VAL A 77 -15.28 7.81 9.20
C VAL A 77 -16.23 6.68 9.53
N ALA A 78 -15.97 5.47 9.05
CA ALA A 78 -16.82 4.31 9.31
C ALA A 78 -16.83 3.91 10.77
N LYS A 79 -15.76 4.19 11.50
CA LYS A 79 -15.61 3.84 12.91
C LYS A 79 -16.53 4.67 13.81
N LYS A 80 -16.89 5.85 13.35
CA LYS A 80 -17.81 6.68 14.13
C LYS A 80 -19.22 6.09 14.08
#